data_8be8ea01d11dc383b0d16a7505db0ec3
#
_entry.id   8be8ea01d11dc383b0d16a7505db0ec3
#
_cell.length_a   1.000
_cell.length_b   1.000
_cell.length_c   1.000
_cell.angle_alpha   90.00
_cell.angle_beta   90.00
_cell.angle_gamma   90.00
#
_symmetry.space_group_name_H-M   'P 1'
#
loop_
_entity.id
_entity.type
_entity.pdbx_description
1 polymer ?
#
loop_
_entity_poly.entity_id
_entity_poly.type
_entity_poly.pdbx_seq_one_letter_code
_entity_poly.pdbx_strand_id
1 'polypeptide(L)'
;MTIVIPKSLLRGIDREHLRLLDTRCKAKETASHFSLTTPLTGCLTISRHTPSTVVYSNSVLEIPVDADDIITRVREIEIQFSCIYSRYGVTSSVSWRPSQRKLMFSDEGKGNFTISLKMFPDGSFLSPYMKSDFPVDVVLRQLLFFEVSVTSDDKRLSIRADRCYATPTQDRMNVLKHEIIKNR
;
A
#
# COMPACT_ATOMS: atom_id res chain seq x y z
N MET A 1 7.17 -0.43 -4.35
CA MET A 1 7.14 -1.81 -4.90
C MET A 1 8.56 -2.30 -5.13
N THR A 2 8.81 -3.59 -4.91
CA THR A 2 10.12 -4.19 -5.18
C THR A 2 9.91 -5.51 -5.90
N ILE A 3 10.65 -5.71 -7.00
CA ILE A 3 10.76 -7.00 -7.68
C ILE A 3 12.17 -7.56 -7.44
N VAL A 4 12.24 -8.86 -7.18
CA VAL A 4 13.49 -9.59 -7.00
C VAL A 4 13.54 -10.72 -8.01
N ILE A 5 14.58 -10.74 -8.85
CA ILE A 5 14.72 -11.68 -9.95
C ILE A 5 16.01 -12.50 -9.75
N PRO A 6 15.91 -13.83 -9.61
CA PRO A 6 17.09 -14.69 -9.51
C PRO A 6 17.96 -14.58 -10.75
N LYS A 7 19.27 -14.48 -10.59
CA LYS A 7 20.23 -14.43 -11.71
C LYS A 7 20.17 -15.66 -12.61
N SER A 8 19.74 -16.80 -12.06
CA SER A 8 19.56 -18.03 -12.84
C SER A 8 18.54 -17.91 -13.97
N LEU A 9 17.56 -16.98 -13.85
CA LEU A 9 16.56 -16.69 -14.87
C LEU A 9 17.08 -15.73 -15.95
N LEU A 10 18.07 -14.89 -15.62
CA LEU A 10 18.62 -13.84 -16.48
C LEU A 10 20.09 -14.08 -16.80
N ARG A 11 20.42 -15.30 -17.25
CA ARG A 11 21.80 -15.68 -17.54
C ARG A 11 22.41 -14.80 -18.64
N GLY A 12 23.59 -14.23 -18.36
CA GLY A 12 24.34 -13.40 -19.30
C GLY A 12 23.83 -11.96 -19.39
N ILE A 13 23.03 -11.52 -18.43
CA ILE A 13 22.56 -10.14 -18.32
C ILE A 13 23.25 -9.47 -17.13
N ASP A 14 23.81 -8.31 -17.35
CA ASP A 14 24.40 -7.49 -16.30
C ASP A 14 23.35 -6.50 -15.74
N ARG A 15 23.57 -6.07 -14.50
CA ARG A 15 22.71 -5.06 -13.84
C ARG A 15 22.52 -3.79 -14.67
N GLU A 16 23.54 -3.41 -15.46
CA GLU A 16 23.55 -2.18 -16.24
C GLU A 16 22.50 -2.22 -17.37
N HIS A 17 22.05 -3.40 -17.77
CA HIS A 17 21.03 -3.60 -18.80
C HIS A 17 19.61 -3.60 -18.24
N LEU A 18 19.42 -3.76 -16.93
CA LEU A 18 18.10 -3.87 -16.31
C LEU A 18 17.59 -2.53 -15.76
N ARG A 19 16.43 -2.10 -16.26
CA ARG A 19 15.75 -0.86 -15.88
C ARG A 19 14.27 -1.11 -15.65
N LEU A 20 13.64 -0.19 -14.93
CA LEU A 20 12.19 -0.08 -14.95
C LEU A 20 11.72 0.73 -16.17
N LEU A 21 10.43 0.96 -16.30
CA LEU A 21 9.86 1.82 -17.36
C LEU A 21 10.57 3.18 -17.44
N ASP A 22 10.96 3.76 -16.31
CA ASP A 22 11.89 4.88 -16.28
C ASP A 22 13.32 4.35 -16.33
N THR A 23 14.04 4.66 -17.40
CA THR A 23 15.42 4.21 -17.64
C THR A 23 16.43 4.68 -16.58
N ARG A 24 16.09 5.68 -15.76
CA ARG A 24 16.90 6.15 -14.63
C ARG A 24 16.81 5.21 -13.42
N CYS A 25 15.80 4.37 -13.37
CA CYS A 25 15.55 3.43 -12.26
C CYS A 25 16.27 2.12 -12.51
N LYS A 26 17.51 2.05 -12.01
CA LYS A 26 18.46 0.95 -12.26
C LYS A 26 18.29 -0.21 -11.29
N ALA A 27 18.69 -1.41 -11.72
CA ALA A 27 18.76 -2.57 -10.87
C ALA A 27 19.89 -2.47 -9.84
N LYS A 28 19.64 -3.01 -8.65
CA LYS A 28 20.68 -3.35 -7.68
C LYS A 28 20.98 -4.83 -7.80
N GLU A 29 22.24 -5.18 -7.61
CA GLU A 29 22.73 -6.55 -7.77
C GLU A 29 23.23 -7.09 -6.44
N THR A 30 22.92 -8.35 -6.18
CA THR A 30 23.48 -9.16 -5.09
C THR A 30 24.17 -10.41 -5.69
N ALA A 31 24.73 -11.26 -4.83
CA ALA A 31 25.38 -12.49 -5.28
C ALA A 31 24.44 -13.40 -6.09
N SER A 32 23.14 -13.45 -5.73
CA SER A 32 22.18 -14.42 -6.26
C SER A 32 21.02 -13.83 -7.06
N HIS A 33 20.77 -12.52 -6.97
CA HIS A 33 19.62 -11.90 -7.61
C HIS A 33 19.84 -10.42 -7.98
N PHE A 34 18.97 -9.93 -8.87
CA PHE A 34 18.75 -8.53 -9.14
C PHE A 34 17.54 -8.02 -8.38
N SER A 35 17.56 -6.79 -7.89
CA SER A 35 16.41 -6.15 -7.26
C SER A 35 16.19 -4.77 -7.85
N LEU A 36 14.93 -4.46 -8.17
CA LEU A 36 14.51 -3.13 -8.62
C LEU A 36 13.40 -2.65 -7.69
N THR A 37 13.57 -1.45 -7.17
CA THR A 37 12.63 -0.84 -6.21
C THR A 37 12.15 0.49 -6.75
N THR A 38 10.84 0.73 -6.63
CA THR A 38 10.20 1.99 -6.98
C THR A 38 9.16 2.37 -5.93
N PRO A 39 9.01 3.66 -5.61
CA PRO A 39 7.85 4.14 -4.89
C PRO A 39 6.59 3.96 -5.77
N LEU A 40 5.40 4.05 -5.17
CA LEU A 40 4.14 3.85 -5.90
C LEU A 40 3.88 4.91 -6.98
N THR A 41 4.53 6.06 -6.88
CA THR A 41 4.39 7.19 -7.80
C THR A 41 5.66 7.49 -8.60
N GLY A 42 6.69 6.64 -8.46
CA GLY A 42 7.99 6.81 -9.13
C GLY A 42 8.22 5.86 -10.29
N CYS A 43 9.34 6.04 -10.97
CA CYS A 43 9.83 5.17 -12.05
C CYS A 43 8.79 4.86 -13.13
N LEU A 44 7.93 5.81 -13.47
CA LEU A 44 6.81 5.66 -14.42
C LEU A 44 5.82 4.54 -14.03
N THR A 45 5.68 4.26 -12.73
CA THR A 45 4.69 3.31 -12.24
C THR A 45 3.28 3.75 -12.61
N ILE A 46 2.51 2.86 -13.22
CA ILE A 46 1.14 3.10 -13.66
C ILE A 46 0.19 2.67 -12.55
N SER A 47 -0.78 3.51 -12.20
CA SER A 47 -1.84 3.16 -11.26
C SER A 47 -3.17 2.98 -11.98
N ARG A 48 -3.89 1.90 -11.66
CA ARG A 48 -5.25 1.64 -12.12
C ARG A 48 -6.17 1.44 -10.92
N HIS A 49 -7.28 2.13 -10.91
CA HIS A 49 -8.30 2.03 -9.87
C HIS A 49 -9.46 1.17 -10.36
N THR A 50 -9.82 0.17 -9.57
CA THR A 50 -11.05 -0.60 -9.73
C THR A 50 -12.02 -0.27 -8.58
N PRO A 51 -13.26 -0.76 -8.61
CA PRO A 51 -14.18 -0.57 -7.48
C PRO A 51 -13.63 -1.08 -6.14
N SER A 52 -12.87 -2.18 -6.14
CA SER A 52 -12.40 -2.86 -4.93
C SER A 52 -10.90 -2.75 -4.67
N THR A 53 -10.10 -2.36 -5.66
CA THR A 53 -8.63 -2.35 -5.54
C THR A 53 -7.98 -1.14 -6.21
N VAL A 54 -6.74 -0.86 -5.79
CA VAL A 54 -5.80 -0.02 -6.53
C VAL A 54 -4.64 -0.91 -6.95
N VAL A 55 -4.34 -0.95 -8.24
CA VAL A 55 -3.26 -1.74 -8.83
C VAL A 55 -2.17 -0.80 -9.30
N TYR A 56 -0.95 -1.01 -8.83
CA TYR A 56 0.25 -0.32 -9.31
C TYR A 56 1.09 -1.29 -10.12
N SER A 57 1.41 -0.94 -11.37
CA SER A 57 2.12 -1.80 -12.31
C SER A 57 3.38 -1.12 -12.83
N ASN A 58 4.41 -1.91 -13.07
CA ASN A 58 5.64 -1.49 -13.73
C ASN A 58 6.21 -2.68 -14.50
N SER A 59 7.22 -2.44 -15.33
CA SER A 59 7.92 -3.48 -16.09
C SER A 59 9.43 -3.34 -15.90
N VAL A 60 10.10 -4.47 -15.78
CA VAL A 60 11.57 -4.56 -15.93
C VAL A 60 11.88 -4.77 -17.38
N LEU A 61 12.72 -3.90 -17.92
CA LEU A 61 13.14 -3.92 -19.34
C LEU A 61 14.63 -4.17 -19.41
N GLU A 62 15.05 -4.94 -20.41
CA GLU A 62 16.43 -4.99 -20.85
C GLU A 62 16.69 -3.84 -21.82
N ILE A 63 17.69 -3.02 -21.53
CA ILE A 63 18.11 -1.92 -22.39
C ILE A 63 19.52 -2.21 -22.89
N PRO A 64 19.78 -2.12 -24.21
CA PRO A 64 21.12 -2.20 -24.72
C PRO A 64 21.99 -1.12 -24.11
N VAL A 65 23.18 -1.45 -23.66
CA VAL A 65 24.23 -0.46 -23.41
C VAL A 65 24.82 -0.14 -24.77
N ASP A 66 24.83 1.13 -25.14
CA ASP A 66 25.48 1.58 -26.39
C ASP A 66 26.90 1.07 -26.43
N ALA A 67 27.12 -0.03 -27.17
CA ALA A 67 28.43 -0.45 -27.60
C ALA A 67 28.56 0.12 -29.03
N ASP A 68 29.46 1.05 -29.18
CA ASP A 68 29.95 1.42 -30.50
C ASP A 68 30.32 0.10 -31.23
N ASP A 69 29.61 -0.20 -32.31
CA ASP A 69 29.81 -1.29 -33.25
C ASP A 69 29.04 -2.62 -33.01
N ILE A 70 28.31 -2.96 -34.08
CA ILE A 70 27.83 -4.28 -34.48
C ILE A 70 26.54 -4.73 -33.80
N ILE A 71 25.57 -5.04 -34.62
CA ILE A 71 24.28 -5.67 -34.39
C ILE A 71 24.30 -6.59 -33.14
N THR A 72 24.03 -6.05 -31.95
CA THR A 72 23.78 -6.85 -30.78
C THR A 72 22.35 -7.37 -30.86
N ARG A 73 22.21 -8.72 -30.91
CA ARG A 73 20.90 -9.36 -30.71
C ARG A 73 20.48 -9.13 -29.26
N VAL A 74 19.81 -8.04 -29.01
CA VAL A 74 19.19 -7.76 -27.72
C VAL A 74 18.03 -8.72 -27.56
N ARG A 75 18.03 -9.51 -26.49
CA ARG A 75 16.84 -10.23 -26.05
C ARG A 75 15.89 -9.18 -25.51
N GLU A 76 14.76 -8.98 -26.13
CA GLU A 76 13.71 -8.11 -25.58
C GLU A 76 13.12 -8.80 -24.34
N ILE A 77 13.71 -8.54 -23.18
CA ILE A 77 13.14 -9.01 -21.90
C ILE A 77 12.24 -7.93 -21.37
N GLU A 78 10.99 -8.27 -21.21
CA GLU A 78 10.01 -7.50 -20.45
C GLU A 78 9.40 -8.38 -19.37
N ILE A 79 9.60 -7.98 -18.10
CA ILE A 79 9.01 -8.66 -16.95
C ILE A 79 8.03 -7.69 -16.29
N GLN A 80 6.74 -7.91 -16.49
CA GLN A 80 5.70 -7.12 -15.87
C GLN A 80 5.50 -7.57 -14.43
N PHE A 81 5.29 -6.62 -13.54
CA PHE A 81 4.93 -6.89 -12.15
C PHE A 81 3.95 -5.86 -11.62
N SER A 82 3.15 -6.27 -10.66
CA SER A 82 2.16 -5.39 -10.04
C SER A 82 2.01 -5.65 -8.55
N CYS A 83 1.55 -4.61 -7.84
CA CYS A 83 1.11 -4.70 -6.46
C CYS A 83 -0.35 -4.28 -6.36
N ILE A 84 -1.16 -5.09 -5.71
CA ILE A 84 -2.59 -4.89 -5.55
C ILE A 84 -2.88 -4.50 -4.12
N TYR A 85 -3.62 -3.41 -3.93
CA TYR A 85 -4.05 -2.88 -2.65
C TYR A 85 -5.57 -2.88 -2.57
N SER A 86 -6.12 -3.37 -1.47
CA SER A 86 -7.56 -3.29 -1.23
C SER A 86 -7.99 -1.84 -0.97
N ARG A 87 -9.09 -1.42 -1.57
CA ARG A 87 -9.72 -0.11 -1.30
C ARG A 87 -10.58 -0.10 -0.05
N TYR A 88 -10.88 -1.26 0.49
CA TYR A 88 -11.73 -1.40 1.66
C TYR A 88 -10.92 -1.94 2.84
N GLY A 89 -11.14 -1.34 3.99
CA GLY A 89 -10.56 -1.76 5.26
C GLY A 89 -11.50 -1.45 6.41
N VAL A 90 -11.35 -2.17 7.51
CA VAL A 90 -12.05 -1.93 8.76
C VAL A 90 -11.03 -1.53 9.81
N THR A 91 -11.29 -0.43 10.50
CA THR A 91 -10.47 0.04 11.61
C THR A 91 -11.36 0.32 12.83
N SER A 92 -10.79 0.26 14.02
CA SER A 92 -11.48 0.52 15.28
C SER A 92 -10.55 1.26 16.23
N SER A 93 -11.08 2.18 17.02
CA SER A 93 -10.31 3.00 17.96
C SER A 93 -10.02 2.31 19.30
N VAL A 94 -10.68 1.19 19.58
CA VAL A 94 -10.56 0.48 20.85
C VAL A 94 -9.66 -0.73 20.68
N SER A 95 -8.52 -0.76 21.39
CA SER A 95 -7.59 -1.88 21.45
C SER A 95 -7.03 -2.32 20.09
N TRP A 96 -6.04 -1.60 19.60
CA TRP A 96 -5.41 -1.89 18.31
C TRP A 96 -4.33 -2.97 18.44
N ARG A 97 -4.60 -4.14 17.85
CA ARG A 97 -3.56 -5.04 17.35
C ARG A 97 -3.72 -5.13 15.85
N PRO A 98 -2.74 -4.71 15.03
CA PRO A 98 -2.80 -4.95 13.60
C PRO A 98 -2.80 -6.46 13.36
N SER A 99 -3.93 -7.01 12.97
CA SER A 99 -3.94 -8.37 12.49
C SER A 99 -3.36 -8.36 11.07
N GLN A 100 -2.09 -8.74 10.95
CA GLN A 100 -1.51 -9.07 9.67
C GLN A 100 -2.22 -10.33 9.15
N ARG A 101 -3.26 -10.17 8.35
CA ARG A 101 -3.74 -11.27 7.52
C ARG A 101 -2.78 -11.42 6.35
N LYS A 102 -1.80 -12.29 6.54
CA LYS A 102 -0.96 -12.81 5.47
C LYS A 102 -1.82 -13.76 4.65
N LEU A 103 -2.42 -13.25 3.57
CA LEU A 103 -3.01 -14.11 2.55
C LEU A 103 -1.94 -14.33 1.49
N MET A 104 -1.37 -15.52 1.50
CA MET A 104 -0.48 -15.98 0.45
C MET A 104 -1.30 -16.58 -0.67
N PHE A 105 -1.20 -16.06 -1.88
CA PHE A 105 -1.36 -16.82 -3.14
C PHE A 105 -0.86 -16.03 -4.35
N SER A 106 -0.03 -16.70 -5.17
CA SER A 106 0.45 -16.44 -6.53
C SER A 106 1.18 -15.11 -6.78
N ASP A 107 2.06 -15.09 -7.74
CA ASP A 107 3.02 -14.09 -8.24
C ASP A 107 2.61 -12.60 -8.28
N GLU A 108 1.49 -12.22 -7.68
CA GLU A 108 1.04 -10.87 -7.46
C GLU A 108 1.40 -10.42 -6.04
N GLY A 109 2.31 -9.46 -5.92
CA GLY A 109 2.64 -8.83 -4.65
C GLY A 109 1.41 -8.12 -4.07
N LYS A 110 0.93 -8.53 -2.88
CA LYS A 110 -0.13 -7.81 -2.16
C LYS A 110 0.48 -6.74 -1.30
N GLY A 111 0.05 -5.49 -1.51
CA GLY A 111 0.40 -4.37 -0.67
C GLY A 111 -0.66 -4.09 0.39
N ASN A 112 -0.27 -3.48 1.49
CA ASN A 112 -1.17 -3.02 2.54
C ASN A 112 -1.03 -1.52 2.71
N PHE A 113 -2.17 -0.81 2.73
CA PHE A 113 -2.26 0.54 3.26
C PHE A 113 -2.50 0.48 4.77
N THR A 114 -1.85 1.36 5.51
CA THR A 114 -2.15 1.49 6.93
C THR A 114 -3.29 2.46 7.10
N ILE A 115 -4.42 1.97 7.62
CA ILE A 115 -5.58 2.79 7.98
C ILE A 115 -5.57 2.97 9.48
N SER A 116 -5.72 4.22 9.96
CA SER A 116 -5.83 4.53 11.38
C SER A 116 -7.11 5.29 11.69
N LEU A 117 -7.64 5.04 12.88
CA LEU A 117 -8.75 5.78 13.47
C LEU A 117 -8.26 6.37 14.79
N LYS A 118 -8.32 7.70 14.91
CA LYS A 118 -7.92 8.43 16.10
C LYS A 118 -9.11 9.19 16.66
N MET A 119 -9.18 9.32 17.98
CA MET A 119 -10.14 10.16 18.67
C MET A 119 -9.44 11.38 19.22
N PHE A 120 -10.10 12.54 19.18
CA PHE A 120 -9.56 13.82 19.62
C PHE A 120 -10.48 14.45 20.66
N PRO A 121 -9.94 15.24 21.61
CA PRO A 121 -10.73 15.93 22.62
C PRO A 121 -11.60 17.05 22.03
N ASP A 122 -11.17 17.64 20.92
CA ASP A 122 -11.85 18.78 20.29
C ASP A 122 -11.67 18.81 18.78
N GLY A 123 -12.38 19.73 18.13
CA GLY A 123 -12.40 19.90 16.68
C GLY A 123 -11.14 20.55 16.07
N SER A 124 -10.10 20.82 16.83
CA SER A 124 -8.82 21.31 16.31
C SER A 124 -7.99 20.19 15.68
N PHE A 125 -8.24 18.94 16.09
CA PHE A 125 -7.51 17.75 15.64
C PHE A 125 -5.98 17.82 15.85
N LEU A 126 -5.52 18.57 16.88
CA LEU A 126 -4.09 18.77 17.12
C LEU A 126 -3.45 17.62 17.91
N SER A 127 -4.12 17.14 18.97
CA SER A 127 -3.57 16.12 19.86
C SER A 127 -4.59 15.01 20.08
N PRO A 128 -4.37 13.83 19.49
CA PRO A 128 -5.27 12.70 19.70
C PRO A 128 -5.14 12.12 21.11
N TYR A 129 -6.20 11.51 21.61
CA TYR A 129 -6.12 10.68 22.81
C TYR A 129 -5.12 9.54 22.60
N MET A 130 -4.30 9.32 23.62
CA MET A 130 -3.32 8.24 23.66
C MET A 130 -3.94 6.99 24.29
N LYS A 131 -3.26 5.84 24.14
CA LYS A 131 -3.75 4.58 24.71
C LYS A 131 -3.97 4.62 26.22
N SER A 132 -3.18 5.43 26.95
CA SER A 132 -3.31 5.67 28.39
C SER A 132 -4.56 6.44 28.80
N ASP A 133 -5.16 7.17 27.85
CA ASP A 133 -6.30 8.06 28.15
C ASP A 133 -7.64 7.31 28.08
N PHE A 134 -7.63 6.05 27.64
CA PHE A 134 -8.82 5.23 27.55
C PHE A 134 -9.05 4.39 28.80
N PRO A 135 -10.32 4.22 29.25
CA PRO A 135 -11.54 4.73 28.62
C PRO A 135 -11.71 6.25 28.81
N VAL A 136 -12.19 6.92 27.76
CA VAL A 136 -12.51 8.36 27.82
C VAL A 136 -13.92 8.52 28.36
N ASP A 137 -14.06 9.31 29.43
CA ASP A 137 -15.36 9.67 29.96
C ASP A 137 -16.03 10.74 29.10
N VAL A 138 -17.26 10.46 28.69
CA VAL A 138 -18.05 11.36 27.85
C VAL A 138 -19.42 11.62 28.48
N VAL A 139 -19.89 12.85 28.34
CA VAL A 139 -21.25 13.21 28.81
C VAL A 139 -22.26 13.11 27.69
N LEU A 140 -23.54 12.92 28.04
CA LEU A 140 -24.61 12.87 27.04
C LEU A 140 -24.62 14.14 26.17
N ARG A 141 -24.77 13.97 24.86
CA ARG A 141 -24.77 15.05 23.86
C ARG A 141 -23.42 15.72 23.63
N GLN A 142 -22.34 15.21 24.20
CA GLN A 142 -20.99 15.67 23.88
C GLN A 142 -20.64 15.30 22.42
N LEU A 143 -20.06 16.26 21.70
CA LEU A 143 -19.51 15.98 20.37
C LEU A 143 -18.23 15.14 20.51
N LEU A 144 -18.12 14.11 19.71
CA LEU A 144 -16.94 13.27 19.63
C LEU A 144 -16.25 13.50 18.28
N PHE A 145 -14.93 13.66 18.32
CA PHE A 145 -14.13 14.00 17.13
C PHE A 145 -13.25 12.82 16.77
N PHE A 146 -13.42 12.30 15.55
CA PHE A 146 -12.68 11.18 15.03
C PHE A 146 -12.01 11.54 13.70
N GLU A 147 -10.78 11.09 13.53
CA GLU A 147 -10.04 11.17 12.26
C GLU A 147 -9.81 9.75 11.74
N VAL A 148 -10.15 9.53 10.48
CA VAL A 148 -9.76 8.33 9.74
C VAL A 148 -8.70 8.76 8.74
N SER A 149 -7.53 8.13 8.80
CA SER A 149 -6.42 8.45 7.89
C SER A 149 -5.84 7.21 7.23
N VAL A 150 -5.27 7.39 6.05
CA VAL A 150 -4.53 6.36 5.30
C VAL A 150 -3.08 6.79 5.14
N THR A 151 -2.16 5.90 5.48
CA THR A 151 -0.74 6.09 5.20
C THR A 151 -0.35 5.32 3.95
N SER A 152 0.15 6.05 2.95
CA SER A 152 0.61 5.51 1.68
C SER A 152 1.70 6.41 1.09
N ASP A 153 2.58 5.83 0.27
CA ASP A 153 3.55 6.58 -0.54
C ASP A 153 2.85 7.37 -1.67
N ASP A 154 1.65 6.97 -2.06
CA ASP A 154 0.85 7.69 -3.05
C ASP A 154 -0.02 8.76 -2.39
N LYS A 155 0.40 10.03 -2.49
CA LYS A 155 -0.31 11.20 -1.93
C LYS A 155 -1.63 11.55 -2.61
N ARG A 156 -1.94 10.91 -3.74
CA ARG A 156 -3.21 11.11 -4.46
C ARG A 156 -4.36 10.30 -3.84
N LEU A 157 -4.04 9.35 -2.97
CA LEU A 157 -5.06 8.54 -2.29
C LEU A 157 -5.74 9.36 -1.20
N SER A 158 -7.04 9.21 -1.14
CA SER A 158 -7.89 9.72 -0.07
C SER A 158 -8.73 8.59 0.53
N ILE A 159 -9.14 8.74 1.77
CA ILE A 159 -10.00 7.79 2.47
C ILE A 159 -11.35 8.43 2.78
N ARG A 160 -12.41 7.64 2.73
CA ARG A 160 -13.75 8.03 3.14
C ARG A 160 -14.34 6.93 4.04
N ALA A 161 -14.99 7.35 5.12
CA ALA A 161 -15.78 6.44 5.94
C ALA A 161 -17.12 6.16 5.24
N ASP A 162 -17.34 4.92 4.85
CA ASP A 162 -18.56 4.45 4.19
C ASP A 162 -19.63 4.05 5.20
N ARG A 163 -19.20 3.41 6.27
CA ARG A 163 -20.03 3.05 7.42
C ARG A 163 -19.28 3.28 8.71
N CYS A 164 -20.00 3.80 9.72
CA CYS A 164 -19.52 3.89 11.09
C CYS A 164 -20.63 3.45 12.04
N TYR A 165 -20.28 2.63 13.01
CA TYR A 165 -21.22 2.20 14.05
C TYR A 165 -20.52 2.06 15.40
N ALA A 166 -21.28 2.24 16.46
CA ALA A 166 -20.85 1.98 17.83
C ALA A 166 -21.44 0.64 18.32
N THR A 167 -20.70 -0.06 19.15
CA THR A 167 -21.13 -1.28 19.83
C THR A 167 -20.96 -1.11 21.35
N PRO A 168 -21.78 -1.73 22.19
CA PRO A 168 -21.66 -1.63 23.64
C PRO A 168 -20.43 -2.40 24.20
N THR A 169 -19.81 -3.22 23.39
CA THR A 169 -18.62 -4.01 23.74
C THR A 169 -17.57 -3.88 22.64
N GLN A 170 -16.36 -4.35 22.90
CA GLN A 170 -15.28 -4.39 21.92
C GLN A 170 -15.52 -5.38 20.77
N ASP A 171 -16.56 -6.21 20.86
CA ASP A 171 -16.94 -7.12 19.80
C ASP A 171 -17.64 -6.37 18.67
N ARG A 172 -16.95 -6.22 17.55
CA ARG A 172 -17.49 -5.61 16.32
C ARG A 172 -18.64 -6.40 15.69
N MET A 173 -18.80 -7.67 16.06
CA MET A 173 -19.88 -8.55 15.59
C MET A 173 -21.10 -8.51 16.51
N ASN A 174 -21.06 -7.71 17.58
CA ASN A 174 -22.18 -7.54 18.50
C ASN A 174 -23.47 -7.25 17.74
N VAL A 175 -24.54 -7.92 18.11
CA VAL A 175 -25.86 -7.75 17.50
C VAL A 175 -26.42 -6.33 17.71
N LEU A 176 -26.13 -5.74 18.88
CA LEU A 176 -26.51 -4.36 19.17
C LEU A 176 -25.48 -3.42 18.53
N LYS A 177 -25.91 -2.69 17.50
CA LYS A 177 -25.13 -1.68 16.80
C LYS A 177 -25.92 -0.41 16.66
N HIS A 178 -25.28 0.71 16.97
CA HIS A 178 -25.82 2.02 16.67
C HIS A 178 -25.10 2.59 15.44
N GLU A 179 -25.81 2.72 14.31
CA GLU A 179 -25.23 3.27 13.08
C GLU A 179 -25.07 4.79 13.20
N ILE A 180 -23.84 5.29 12.98
CA ILE A 180 -23.49 6.72 13.01
C ILE A 180 -23.38 7.24 11.57
N ILE A 181 -22.76 6.49 10.68
CA ILE A 181 -22.66 6.77 9.24
C ILE A 181 -23.23 5.58 8.49
N LYS A 182 -24.12 5.85 7.53
CA LYS A 182 -24.78 4.85 6.72
C LYS A 182 -24.70 5.25 5.24
N ASN A 183 -23.95 4.45 4.46
CA ASN A 183 -23.89 4.53 2.99
C ASN A 183 -23.73 5.96 2.44
N ARG A 184 -22.61 6.60 2.71
CA ARG A 184 -22.26 7.89 2.08
C ARG A 184 -21.49 7.71 0.80
#